data_ea28c6acc13819a5d6e2fabe7e6910d6
#
_entry.id   ea28c6acc13819a5d6e2fabe7e6910d6
#
_cell.length_a   1.000
_cell.length_b   1.000
_cell.length_c   1.000
_cell.angle_alpha   90.00
_cell.angle_beta   90.00
_cell.angle_gamma   90.00
#
_symmetry.space_group_name_H-M   'P 1'
#
loop_
_entity.id
_entity.type
_entity.pdbx_description
1 polymer ?
#
loop_
_entity_poly.entity_id
_entity_poly.type
_entity_poly.pdbx_seq_one_letter_code
_entity_poly.pdbx_strand_id
1 'polypeptide(L)'
;MPAAFQGAIFDVDGVLVDSPHEKAWRESLRELMEGEWNEIRDRTTWSPAAFTPQVYQEEMSGKPRMSGARAALEYFHVPDDDDLRLAEYAARKQEMVVRLIEAGDFTAYPDALRFIIAVKNAGIRVAAASSSKNAKLFLRKIRLDTFAQQQGITSASLRPGLTLLDFFDADVSGRDFAHGKPDPEMFRVAATELGVAPRAAMVIEDAAAGVEAAKAGEMAAIGSP
;
A
#
# COMPACT_ATOMS: atom_id res chain seq x y z
N MET A 1 -5.73 -13.25 32.92
CA MET A 1 -4.77 -12.50 32.09
C MET A 1 -5.45 -12.18 30.78
N PRO A 2 -5.34 -10.98 30.19
CA PRO A 2 -5.83 -10.76 28.85
C PRO A 2 -5.14 -11.80 27.96
N ALA A 3 -5.91 -12.41 27.03
CA ALA A 3 -5.37 -13.38 26.10
C ALA A 3 -4.24 -12.72 25.29
N ALA A 4 -3.08 -13.33 25.30
CA ALA A 4 -1.96 -12.85 24.46
C ALA A 4 -2.37 -12.96 22.98
N PHE A 5 -2.01 -11.96 22.16
CA PHE A 5 -2.22 -12.02 20.72
C PHE A 5 -1.46 -13.21 20.13
N GLN A 6 -2.09 -13.91 19.19
CA GLN A 6 -1.52 -15.06 18.48
C GLN A 6 -1.21 -14.71 17.02
N GLY A 7 -1.82 -13.66 16.48
CA GLY A 7 -1.61 -13.16 15.14
C GLY A 7 -1.51 -11.65 15.07
N ALA A 8 -0.71 -11.16 14.14
CA ALA A 8 -0.60 -9.75 13.78
C ALA A 8 -0.71 -9.61 12.26
N ILE A 9 -1.63 -8.77 11.82
CA ILE A 9 -1.92 -8.54 10.40
C ILE A 9 -1.52 -7.11 10.09
N PHE A 10 -0.65 -6.95 9.10
CA PHE A 10 -0.10 -5.66 8.71
C PHE A 10 -0.70 -5.22 7.37
N ASP A 11 -1.25 -4.01 7.32
CA ASP A 11 -1.38 -3.34 6.04
C ASP A 11 0.00 -3.03 5.47
N VAL A 12 0.09 -2.67 4.20
CA VAL A 12 1.37 -2.47 3.52
C VAL A 12 1.64 -0.99 3.27
N ASP A 13 0.77 -0.34 2.50
CA ASP A 13 0.91 1.08 2.16
C ASP A 13 0.58 1.94 3.39
N GLY A 14 1.47 2.84 3.79
CA GLY A 14 1.30 3.67 4.99
C GLY A 14 1.69 3.00 6.32
N VAL A 15 1.82 1.67 6.34
CA VAL A 15 2.23 0.90 7.53
C VAL A 15 3.64 0.33 7.42
N LEU A 16 3.93 -0.35 6.34
CA LEU A 16 5.25 -0.97 6.09
C LEU A 16 6.10 -0.14 5.13
N VAL A 17 5.44 0.58 4.22
CA VAL A 17 6.10 1.38 3.18
C VAL A 17 5.42 2.73 3.00
N ASP A 18 6.23 3.74 2.73
CA ASP A 18 5.81 4.97 2.06
C ASP A 18 5.84 4.70 0.56
N SER A 19 4.67 4.54 -0.04
CA SER A 19 4.53 4.16 -1.43
C SER A 19 4.62 5.38 -2.37
N PRO A 20 5.22 5.26 -3.56
CA PRO A 20 5.43 6.38 -4.47
C PRO A 20 4.16 6.72 -5.28
N HIS A 21 2.98 6.60 -4.69
CA HIS A 21 1.72 6.79 -5.40
C HIS A 21 1.53 8.23 -5.88
N GLU A 22 1.79 9.24 -5.02
CA GLU A 22 1.73 10.64 -5.42
C GLU A 22 2.69 10.92 -6.60
N LYS A 23 3.93 10.50 -6.46
CA LYS A 23 4.95 10.66 -7.50
C LYS A 23 4.52 9.99 -8.80
N ALA A 24 3.95 8.79 -8.72
CA ALA A 24 3.49 8.08 -9.90
C ALA A 24 2.33 8.80 -10.60
N TRP A 25 1.37 9.35 -9.87
CA TRP A 25 0.29 10.14 -10.44
C TRP A 25 0.81 11.40 -11.13
N ARG A 26 1.68 12.14 -10.46
CA ARG A 26 2.27 13.38 -10.98
C ARG A 26 3.12 13.15 -12.22
N GLU A 27 4.07 12.21 -12.14
CA GLU A 27 5.01 11.98 -13.23
C GLU A 27 4.34 11.37 -14.46
N SER A 28 3.35 10.46 -14.28
CA SER A 28 2.62 9.89 -15.41
C SER A 28 1.76 10.94 -16.13
N LEU A 29 1.10 11.85 -15.40
CA LEU A 29 0.37 12.95 -16.04
C LEU A 29 1.32 13.92 -16.75
N ARG A 30 2.49 14.18 -16.14
CA ARG A 30 3.52 15.02 -16.77
C ARG A 30 4.01 14.42 -18.08
N GLU A 31 4.35 13.13 -18.10
CA GLU A 31 4.79 12.45 -19.32
C GLU A 31 3.73 12.56 -20.44
N LEU A 32 2.46 12.36 -20.11
CA LEU A 32 1.36 12.48 -21.08
C LEU A 32 1.21 13.92 -21.59
N MET A 33 1.17 14.91 -20.69
CA MET A 33 0.97 16.32 -21.06
C MET A 33 2.17 16.94 -21.82
N GLU A 34 3.38 16.45 -21.59
CA GLU A 34 4.58 16.88 -22.31
C GLU A 34 4.81 16.07 -23.59
N GLY A 35 4.16 14.90 -23.73
CA GLY A 35 4.26 13.97 -24.84
C GLY A 35 2.98 13.90 -25.68
N GLU A 36 2.25 12.78 -25.54
CA GLU A 36 1.12 12.41 -26.40
C GLU A 36 -0.06 13.41 -26.32
N TRP A 37 -0.23 14.11 -25.21
CA TRP A 37 -1.31 15.08 -24.98
C TRP A 37 -0.86 16.54 -25.09
N ASN A 38 0.33 16.78 -25.62
CA ASN A 38 0.87 18.15 -25.71
C ASN A 38 -0.04 19.11 -26.52
N GLU A 39 -0.75 18.59 -27.52
CA GLU A 39 -1.67 19.38 -28.36
C GLU A 39 -2.89 19.94 -27.61
N ILE A 40 -3.30 19.29 -26.50
CA ILE A 40 -4.44 19.74 -25.69
C ILE A 40 -4.01 20.51 -24.45
N ARG A 41 -2.73 20.58 -24.14
CA ARG A 41 -2.17 21.15 -22.91
C ARG A 41 -2.66 22.55 -22.64
N ASP A 42 -2.67 23.41 -23.65
CA ASP A 42 -3.10 24.81 -23.52
C ASP A 42 -4.62 24.97 -23.28
N ARG A 43 -5.38 23.88 -23.40
CA ARG A 43 -6.82 23.83 -23.12
C ARG A 43 -7.13 23.32 -21.71
N THR A 44 -6.11 23.05 -20.91
CA THR A 44 -6.21 22.51 -19.56
C THR A 44 -5.68 23.51 -18.54
N THR A 45 -5.99 23.29 -17.26
CA THR A 45 -5.37 24.03 -16.14
C THR A 45 -4.09 23.38 -15.64
N TRP A 46 -3.65 22.29 -16.29
CA TRP A 46 -2.47 21.56 -15.84
C TRP A 46 -1.18 22.35 -16.11
N SER A 47 -0.31 22.32 -15.13
CA SER A 47 1.10 22.65 -15.26
C SER A 47 1.91 21.78 -14.27
N PRO A 48 3.24 21.62 -14.47
CA PRO A 48 4.05 20.86 -13.52
C PRO A 48 3.94 21.37 -12.07
N ALA A 49 3.79 22.69 -11.89
CA ALA A 49 3.65 23.32 -10.59
C ALA A 49 2.23 23.20 -9.99
N ALA A 50 1.21 22.96 -10.81
CA ALA A 50 -0.17 22.85 -10.35
C ALA A 50 -0.47 21.48 -9.70
N PHE A 51 0.29 20.44 -10.03
CA PHE A 51 0.15 19.13 -9.39
C PHE A 51 0.94 19.10 -8.08
N THR A 52 0.33 19.57 -7.00
CA THR A 52 0.95 19.63 -5.67
C THR A 52 0.60 18.40 -4.84
N PRO A 53 1.38 18.07 -3.76
CA PRO A 53 1.00 17.04 -2.79
C PRO A 53 -0.38 17.27 -2.20
N GLN A 54 -0.79 18.53 -1.99
CA GLN A 54 -2.12 18.85 -1.49
C GLN A 54 -3.21 18.47 -2.48
N VAL A 55 -3.06 18.78 -3.76
CA VAL A 55 -4.00 18.37 -4.83
C VAL A 55 -4.11 16.85 -4.89
N TYR A 56 -2.98 16.12 -4.81
CA TYR A 56 -3.03 14.68 -4.73
C TYR A 56 -3.83 14.18 -3.53
N GLN A 57 -3.59 14.74 -2.37
CA GLN A 57 -4.22 14.31 -1.12
C GLN A 57 -5.74 14.56 -1.13
N GLU A 58 -6.18 15.70 -1.65
CA GLU A 58 -7.58 16.09 -1.69
C GLU A 58 -8.36 15.36 -2.79
N GLU A 59 -7.76 15.19 -3.97
CA GLU A 59 -8.47 14.74 -5.15
C GLU A 59 -8.29 13.25 -5.47
N MET A 60 -7.12 12.65 -5.17
CA MET A 60 -6.78 11.32 -5.68
C MET A 60 -6.51 10.28 -4.60
N SER A 61 -5.97 10.72 -3.45
CA SER A 61 -5.55 9.82 -2.37
C SER A 61 -6.71 8.94 -1.88
N GLY A 62 -6.44 7.65 -1.65
CA GLY A 62 -7.43 6.68 -1.18
C GLY A 62 -8.45 6.22 -2.22
N LYS A 63 -8.52 6.84 -3.41
CA LYS A 63 -9.46 6.44 -4.46
C LYS A 63 -8.95 5.22 -5.25
N PRO A 64 -9.86 4.34 -5.71
CA PRO A 64 -9.53 3.33 -6.72
C PRO A 64 -8.88 3.98 -7.96
N ARG A 65 -7.95 3.27 -8.61
CA ARG A 65 -7.13 3.83 -9.70
C ARG A 65 -7.94 4.57 -10.79
N MET A 66 -9.02 3.97 -11.27
CA MET A 66 -9.85 4.60 -12.30
C MET A 66 -10.54 5.87 -11.77
N SER A 67 -11.04 5.82 -10.54
CA SER A 67 -11.68 6.99 -9.90
C SER A 67 -10.68 8.11 -9.61
N GLY A 68 -9.45 7.77 -9.19
CA GLY A 68 -8.38 8.73 -9.00
C GLY A 68 -7.92 9.38 -10.30
N ALA A 69 -7.82 8.58 -11.40
CA ALA A 69 -7.50 9.11 -12.72
C ALA A 69 -8.58 10.09 -13.20
N ARG A 70 -9.86 9.72 -13.08
CA ARG A 70 -10.99 10.58 -13.43
C ARG A 70 -10.95 11.90 -12.65
N ALA A 71 -10.79 11.84 -11.33
CA ALA A 71 -10.72 13.03 -10.48
C ALA A 71 -9.57 13.96 -10.90
N ALA A 72 -8.41 13.41 -11.26
CA ALA A 72 -7.29 14.22 -11.76
C ALA A 72 -7.61 14.87 -13.09
N LEU A 73 -8.21 14.16 -14.06
CA LEU A 73 -8.58 14.73 -15.35
C LEU A 73 -9.63 15.84 -15.20
N GLU A 74 -10.63 15.62 -14.33
CA GLU A 74 -11.65 16.64 -14.01
C GLU A 74 -11.03 17.87 -13.35
N TYR A 75 -10.17 17.68 -12.35
CA TYR A 75 -9.49 18.77 -11.64
C TYR A 75 -8.66 19.66 -12.58
N PHE A 76 -7.91 19.02 -13.49
CA PHE A 76 -7.08 19.73 -14.46
C PHE A 76 -7.82 20.13 -15.73
N HIS A 77 -9.13 19.93 -15.83
CA HIS A 77 -9.96 20.21 -17.00
C HIS A 77 -9.42 19.56 -18.28
N VAL A 78 -8.93 18.33 -18.18
CA VAL A 78 -8.47 17.56 -19.34
C VAL A 78 -9.69 17.04 -20.11
N PRO A 79 -9.86 17.42 -21.40
CA PRO A 79 -11.00 16.93 -22.18
C PRO A 79 -10.89 15.41 -22.38
N ASP A 80 -11.97 14.68 -22.09
CA ASP A 80 -12.04 13.22 -22.26
C ASP A 80 -13.49 12.76 -22.44
N ASP A 81 -14.00 12.88 -23.65
CA ASP A 81 -15.42 12.61 -23.95
C ASP A 81 -15.72 11.12 -24.10
N ASP A 82 -14.71 10.27 -24.29
CA ASP A 82 -14.82 8.85 -24.60
C ASP A 82 -14.07 7.92 -23.64
N ASP A 83 -13.61 8.44 -22.50
CA ASP A 83 -12.83 7.75 -21.48
C ASP A 83 -11.48 7.15 -21.97
N LEU A 84 -10.99 7.53 -23.16
CA LEU A 84 -9.72 7.03 -23.68
C LEU A 84 -8.53 7.58 -22.90
N ARG A 85 -8.53 8.89 -22.60
CA ARG A 85 -7.47 9.50 -21.79
C ARG A 85 -7.51 9.02 -20.36
N LEU A 86 -8.69 8.78 -19.81
CA LEU A 86 -8.86 8.17 -18.50
C LEU A 86 -8.16 6.79 -18.45
N ALA A 87 -8.44 5.94 -19.42
CA ALA A 87 -7.85 4.60 -19.50
C ALA A 87 -6.32 4.67 -19.66
N GLU A 88 -5.85 5.55 -20.57
CA GLU A 88 -4.43 5.75 -20.82
C GLU A 88 -3.70 6.27 -19.58
N TYR A 89 -4.23 7.29 -18.90
CA TYR A 89 -3.62 7.83 -17.69
C TYR A 89 -3.58 6.80 -16.54
N ALA A 90 -4.68 6.07 -16.34
CA ALA A 90 -4.72 5.00 -15.34
C ALA A 90 -3.70 3.89 -15.63
N ALA A 91 -3.51 3.53 -16.90
CA ALA A 91 -2.50 2.54 -17.33
C ALA A 91 -1.08 3.09 -17.13
N ARG A 92 -0.79 4.31 -17.60
CA ARG A 92 0.51 4.96 -17.47
C ARG A 92 0.92 5.10 -16.00
N LYS A 93 -0.04 5.49 -15.14
CA LYS A 93 0.18 5.55 -13.69
C LYS A 93 0.57 4.19 -13.11
N GLN A 94 -0.07 3.11 -13.55
CA GLN A 94 0.26 1.77 -13.06
C GLN A 94 1.68 1.36 -13.49
N GLU A 95 2.05 1.61 -14.72
CA GLU A 95 3.41 1.35 -15.23
C GLU A 95 4.46 2.17 -14.46
N MET A 96 4.15 3.43 -14.17
CA MET A 96 5.02 4.31 -13.40
C MET A 96 5.24 3.80 -11.98
N VAL A 97 4.18 3.38 -11.27
CA VAL A 97 4.32 2.77 -9.93
C VAL A 97 5.26 1.57 -9.97
N VAL A 98 5.05 0.67 -10.92
CA VAL A 98 5.90 -0.53 -11.05
C VAL A 98 7.35 -0.13 -11.31
N ARG A 99 7.60 0.80 -12.24
CA ARG A 99 8.97 1.33 -12.50
C ARG A 99 9.63 1.90 -11.25
N LEU A 100 8.89 2.71 -10.47
CA LEU A 100 9.40 3.31 -9.24
C LEU A 100 9.74 2.24 -8.19
N ILE A 101 8.85 1.26 -7.99
CA ILE A 101 9.11 0.16 -7.05
C ILE A 101 10.32 -0.67 -7.50
N GLU A 102 10.42 -0.99 -8.78
CA GLU A 102 11.55 -1.77 -9.32
C GLU A 102 12.87 -1.04 -9.20
N ALA A 103 12.86 0.28 -9.34
CA ALA A 103 14.02 1.14 -9.12
C ALA A 103 14.38 1.29 -7.63
N GLY A 104 13.54 0.84 -6.70
CA GLY A 104 13.73 1.03 -5.26
C GLY A 104 13.38 2.45 -4.79
N ASP A 105 12.61 3.19 -5.57
CA ASP A 105 12.18 4.56 -5.27
C ASP A 105 10.93 4.54 -4.38
N PHE A 106 11.11 4.03 -3.18
CA PHE A 106 10.14 4.01 -2.09
C PHE A 106 10.89 3.84 -0.76
N THR A 107 10.24 4.11 0.34
CA THR A 107 10.84 3.95 1.67
C THR A 107 10.10 2.86 2.45
N ALA A 108 10.83 1.88 2.99
CA ALA A 108 10.30 1.00 4.02
C ALA A 108 10.47 1.67 5.39
N TYR A 109 9.44 1.65 6.23
CA TYR A 109 9.50 2.26 7.56
C TYR A 109 10.36 1.42 8.51
N PRO A 110 11.51 1.95 9.00
CA PRO A 110 12.42 1.17 9.83
C PRO A 110 11.78 0.68 11.13
N ASP A 111 10.89 1.48 11.71
CA ASP A 111 10.22 1.11 12.96
C ASP A 111 9.21 -0.01 12.77
N ALA A 112 8.48 0.00 11.65
CA ALA A 112 7.59 -1.10 11.29
C ALA A 112 8.36 -2.41 11.04
N LEU A 113 9.54 -2.33 10.39
CA LEU A 113 10.40 -3.50 10.19
C LEU A 113 10.97 -4.04 11.51
N ARG A 114 11.34 -3.17 12.45
CA ARG A 114 11.75 -3.60 13.79
C ARG A 114 10.58 -4.25 14.53
N PHE A 115 9.40 -3.63 14.44
CA PHE A 115 8.21 -4.12 15.12
C PHE A 115 7.78 -5.51 14.62
N ILE A 116 7.72 -5.73 13.31
CA ILE A 116 7.33 -7.05 12.77
C ILE A 116 8.32 -8.16 13.16
N ILE A 117 9.63 -7.86 13.22
CA ILE A 117 10.64 -8.81 13.70
C ILE A 117 10.40 -9.11 15.18
N ALA A 118 10.15 -8.10 16.00
CA ALA A 118 9.89 -8.27 17.43
C ALA A 118 8.62 -9.09 17.68
N VAL A 119 7.55 -8.83 16.93
CA VAL A 119 6.28 -9.57 16.98
C VAL A 119 6.50 -11.05 16.69
N LYS A 120 7.23 -11.36 15.62
CA LYS A 120 7.52 -12.77 15.25
C LYS A 120 8.43 -13.46 16.27
N ASN A 121 9.40 -12.73 16.84
CA ASN A 121 10.26 -13.23 17.91
C ASN A 121 9.49 -13.53 19.21
N ALA A 122 8.37 -12.84 19.44
CA ALA A 122 7.46 -13.14 20.54
C ALA A 122 6.56 -14.37 20.29
N GLY A 123 6.75 -15.07 19.18
CA GLY A 123 5.97 -16.26 18.80
C GLY A 123 4.60 -15.94 18.19
N ILE A 124 4.34 -14.68 17.83
CA ILE A 124 3.11 -14.23 17.19
C ILE A 124 3.24 -14.42 15.66
N ARG A 125 2.28 -15.08 15.03
CA ARG A 125 2.24 -15.27 13.58
C ARG A 125 1.93 -13.94 12.89
N VAL A 126 2.53 -13.71 11.71
CA VAL A 126 2.43 -12.44 11.00
C VAL A 126 1.84 -12.62 9.60
N ALA A 127 0.90 -11.77 9.20
CA ALA A 127 0.35 -11.73 7.87
C ALA A 127 0.44 -10.35 7.24
N ALA A 128 0.58 -10.29 5.92
CA ALA A 128 0.37 -9.09 5.14
C ALA A 128 -1.05 -9.08 4.55
N ALA A 129 -1.70 -7.91 4.59
CA ALA A 129 -3.04 -7.72 4.05
C ALA A 129 -3.19 -6.30 3.47
N SER A 130 -3.23 -6.19 2.15
CA SER A 130 -3.36 -4.91 1.45
C SER A 130 -4.28 -5.02 0.24
N SER A 131 -5.07 -3.99 -0.01
CA SER A 131 -5.87 -3.87 -1.24
C SER A 131 -5.02 -3.57 -2.47
N SER A 132 -3.77 -3.14 -2.29
CA SER A 132 -2.87 -2.77 -3.37
C SER A 132 -2.41 -4.00 -4.16
N LYS A 133 -2.64 -3.98 -5.48
CA LYS A 133 -2.10 -5.00 -6.40
C LYS A 133 -0.56 -4.99 -6.47
N ASN A 134 0.07 -3.92 -6.01
CA ASN A 134 1.53 -3.76 -6.01
C ASN A 134 2.18 -4.18 -4.67
N ALA A 135 1.40 -4.47 -3.63
CA ALA A 135 1.92 -4.77 -2.29
C ALA A 135 2.99 -5.87 -2.30
N LYS A 136 2.75 -6.98 -2.99
CA LYS A 136 3.73 -8.06 -3.10
C LYS A 136 5.06 -7.63 -3.74
N LEU A 137 5.02 -6.67 -4.66
CA LEU A 137 6.23 -6.16 -5.30
C LEU A 137 7.09 -5.39 -4.29
N PHE A 138 6.49 -4.52 -3.47
CA PHE A 138 7.18 -3.87 -2.35
C PHE A 138 7.80 -4.89 -1.41
N LEU A 139 6.98 -5.83 -0.92
CA LEU A 139 7.42 -6.82 0.07
C LEU A 139 8.58 -7.69 -0.42
N ARG A 140 8.64 -8.01 -1.72
CA ARG A 140 9.77 -8.74 -2.35
C ARG A 140 11.04 -7.91 -2.46
N LYS A 141 10.92 -6.60 -2.64
CA LYS A 141 12.07 -5.69 -2.79
C LYS A 141 12.73 -5.39 -1.44
N ILE A 142 12.01 -5.49 -0.33
CA ILE A 142 12.54 -5.20 1.00
C ILE A 142 13.36 -6.39 1.48
N ARG A 143 14.68 -6.18 1.57
CA ARG A 143 15.65 -7.16 2.08
C ARG A 143 15.70 -7.07 3.61
N LEU A 144 14.90 -7.91 4.26
CA LEU A 144 14.78 -7.90 5.72
C LEU A 144 16.06 -8.37 6.41
N ASP A 145 16.78 -9.30 5.82
CA ASP A 145 18.08 -9.76 6.30
C ASP A 145 19.12 -8.63 6.31
N THR A 146 19.20 -7.87 5.23
CA THR A 146 20.12 -6.73 5.12
C THR A 146 19.75 -5.63 6.11
N PHE A 147 18.45 -5.31 6.24
CA PHE A 147 17.96 -4.35 7.23
C PHE A 147 18.36 -4.77 8.66
N ALA A 148 18.06 -6.02 9.02
CA ALA A 148 18.38 -6.53 10.35
C ALA A 148 19.88 -6.49 10.66
N GLN A 149 20.71 -6.85 9.68
CA GLN A 149 22.18 -6.76 9.80
C GLN A 149 22.63 -5.31 10.06
N GLN A 150 22.12 -4.35 9.30
CA GLN A 150 22.44 -2.93 9.46
C GLN A 150 22.00 -2.37 10.82
N GLN A 151 20.92 -2.92 11.39
CA GLN A 151 20.40 -2.50 12.68
C GLN A 151 20.96 -3.32 13.87
N GLY A 152 21.83 -4.28 13.63
CA GLY A 152 22.35 -5.18 14.69
C GLY A 152 21.28 -6.08 15.30
N ILE A 153 20.18 -6.36 14.56
CA ILE A 153 19.09 -7.22 15.03
C ILE A 153 19.43 -8.68 14.73
N THR A 154 19.37 -9.51 15.77
CA THR A 154 19.51 -10.98 15.63
C THR A 154 18.20 -11.66 15.94
N SER A 155 17.85 -12.67 15.14
CA SER A 155 16.64 -13.47 15.31
C SER A 155 16.83 -14.83 14.63
N ALA A 156 16.29 -15.88 15.23
CA ALA A 156 16.26 -17.20 14.65
C ALA A 156 15.39 -17.28 13.36
N SER A 157 14.48 -16.33 13.18
CA SER A 157 13.61 -16.22 12.02
C SER A 157 14.30 -15.55 10.81
N LEU A 158 15.48 -14.97 10.99
CA LEU A 158 16.23 -14.30 9.93
C LEU A 158 17.24 -15.27 9.28
N ARG A 159 17.31 -15.23 7.95
CA ARG A 159 18.26 -16.01 7.17
C ARG A 159 18.78 -15.16 6.00
N PRO A 160 20.00 -15.44 5.49
CA PRO A 160 20.49 -14.73 4.31
C PRO A 160 19.53 -14.85 3.12
N GLY A 161 19.32 -13.75 2.41
CA GLY A 161 18.42 -13.69 1.26
C GLY A 161 16.95 -13.43 1.60
N LEU A 162 16.59 -13.33 2.89
CA LEU A 162 15.20 -13.19 3.32
C LEU A 162 14.61 -11.83 2.89
N THR A 163 13.52 -11.88 2.15
CA THR A 163 12.70 -10.71 1.86
C THR A 163 11.61 -10.53 2.92
N LEU A 164 11.01 -9.34 2.95
CA LEU A 164 9.88 -9.11 3.86
C LEU A 164 8.67 -9.99 3.47
N LEU A 165 8.45 -10.27 2.17
CA LEU A 165 7.40 -11.18 1.74
C LEU A 165 7.59 -12.59 2.31
N ASP A 166 8.82 -13.11 2.25
CA ASP A 166 9.12 -14.46 2.76
C ASP A 166 9.10 -14.56 4.30
N PHE A 167 9.07 -13.43 4.97
CA PHE A 167 9.00 -13.36 6.43
C PHE A 167 7.58 -13.55 6.96
N PHE A 168 6.56 -13.23 6.19
CA PHE A 168 5.17 -13.44 6.57
C PHE A 168 4.80 -14.92 6.58
N ASP A 169 3.92 -15.31 7.50
CA ASP A 169 3.35 -16.66 7.58
C ASP A 169 2.14 -16.79 6.66
N ALA A 170 1.47 -15.68 6.33
CA ALA A 170 0.39 -15.60 5.35
C ALA A 170 0.45 -14.26 4.60
N ASP A 171 -0.02 -14.25 3.37
CA ASP A 171 -0.14 -13.05 2.54
C ASP A 171 -1.42 -13.06 1.72
N VAL A 172 -2.31 -12.12 2.01
CA VAL A 172 -3.57 -11.91 1.30
C VAL A 172 -3.55 -10.62 0.46
N SER A 173 -2.39 -9.97 0.35
CA SER A 173 -2.23 -8.71 -0.37
C SER A 173 -2.53 -8.85 -1.86
N GLY A 174 -3.24 -7.85 -2.40
CA GLY A 174 -3.58 -7.76 -3.81
C GLY A 174 -4.61 -8.79 -4.29
N ARG A 175 -5.26 -9.53 -3.40
CA ARG A 175 -6.37 -10.41 -3.76
C ARG A 175 -7.64 -9.59 -4.04
N ASP A 176 -8.54 -10.16 -4.80
CA ASP A 176 -9.87 -9.59 -5.00
C ASP A 176 -10.79 -10.09 -3.88
N PHE A 177 -11.42 -9.14 -3.20
CA PHE A 177 -12.43 -9.38 -2.18
C PHE A 177 -13.76 -8.83 -2.66
N ALA A 178 -14.87 -9.43 -2.21
CA ALA A 178 -16.21 -8.97 -2.59
C ALA A 178 -16.46 -7.53 -2.12
N HIS A 179 -15.92 -7.18 -0.96
CA HIS A 179 -16.02 -5.85 -0.39
C HIS A 179 -14.64 -5.35 0.07
N GLY A 180 -14.35 -4.07 -0.18
CA GLY A 180 -13.16 -3.41 0.33
C GLY A 180 -13.36 -2.87 1.74
N LYS A 181 -12.28 -2.41 2.40
CA LYS A 181 -12.35 -1.69 3.67
C LYS A 181 -13.42 -0.58 3.59
N PRO A 182 -14.32 -0.43 4.56
CA PRO A 182 -14.26 -0.94 5.93
C PRO A 182 -14.88 -2.34 6.15
N ASP A 183 -15.16 -3.13 5.11
CA ASP A 183 -15.59 -4.51 5.29
C ASP A 183 -14.44 -5.35 5.89
N PRO A 184 -14.71 -6.23 6.88
CA PRO A 184 -13.69 -7.02 7.56
C PRO A 184 -13.18 -8.23 6.76
N GLU A 185 -13.70 -8.51 5.58
CA GLU A 185 -13.44 -9.74 4.81
C GLU A 185 -11.94 -10.02 4.68
N MET A 186 -11.15 -9.05 4.22
CA MET A 186 -9.72 -9.21 4.00
C MET A 186 -8.98 -9.62 5.29
N PHE A 187 -9.26 -8.97 6.41
CA PHE A 187 -8.59 -9.28 7.68
C PHE A 187 -9.06 -10.60 8.28
N ARG A 188 -10.34 -10.98 8.11
CA ARG A 188 -10.84 -12.29 8.49
C ARG A 188 -10.17 -13.43 7.71
N VAL A 189 -9.97 -13.24 6.41
CA VAL A 189 -9.24 -14.20 5.57
C VAL A 189 -7.79 -14.30 6.03
N ALA A 190 -7.12 -13.18 6.31
CA ALA A 190 -5.75 -13.19 6.84
C ALA A 190 -5.66 -13.92 8.19
N ALA A 191 -6.58 -13.68 9.13
CA ALA A 191 -6.63 -14.39 10.41
C ALA A 191 -6.87 -15.90 10.22
N THR A 192 -7.73 -16.27 9.28
CA THR A 192 -7.99 -17.68 8.94
C THR A 192 -6.74 -18.36 8.39
N GLU A 193 -6.01 -17.72 7.47
CA GLU A 193 -4.75 -18.28 6.92
C GLU A 193 -3.64 -18.37 7.97
N LEU A 194 -3.62 -17.44 8.93
CA LEU A 194 -2.75 -17.56 10.11
C LEU A 194 -3.20 -18.69 11.06
N GLY A 195 -4.42 -19.22 10.91
CA GLY A 195 -4.99 -20.19 11.84
C GLY A 195 -5.20 -19.61 13.25
N VAL A 196 -5.62 -18.33 13.34
CA VAL A 196 -5.91 -17.63 14.60
C VAL A 196 -7.37 -17.19 14.64
N ALA A 197 -7.94 -17.17 15.84
CA ALA A 197 -9.27 -16.58 16.02
C ALA A 197 -9.17 -15.04 15.86
N PRO A 198 -10.18 -14.37 15.26
CA PRO A 198 -10.15 -12.90 15.12
C PRO A 198 -9.85 -12.15 16.41
N ARG A 199 -10.46 -12.53 17.52
CA ARG A 199 -10.22 -11.90 18.84
C ARG A 199 -8.81 -12.09 19.41
N ALA A 200 -8.04 -13.01 18.84
CA ALA A 200 -6.63 -13.23 19.17
C ALA A 200 -5.69 -12.59 18.12
N ALA A 201 -6.22 -11.85 17.16
CA ALA A 201 -5.44 -11.11 16.18
C ALA A 201 -5.45 -9.60 16.46
N MET A 202 -4.36 -8.94 16.10
CA MET A 202 -4.28 -7.49 16.02
C MET A 202 -4.00 -7.09 14.55
N VAL A 203 -4.53 -5.95 14.15
CA VAL A 203 -4.31 -5.35 12.83
C VAL A 203 -3.54 -4.04 13.01
N ILE A 204 -2.52 -3.83 12.22
CA ILE A 204 -1.74 -2.60 12.17
C ILE A 204 -2.14 -1.87 10.88
N GLU A 205 -2.62 -0.64 11.01
CA GLU A 205 -3.30 0.11 9.95
C GLU A 205 -3.11 1.62 10.11
N ASP A 206 -3.01 2.36 9.01
CA ASP A 206 -2.87 3.82 9.00
C ASP A 206 -4.19 4.54 8.66
N ALA A 207 -5.09 3.87 7.93
CA ALA A 207 -6.32 4.45 7.43
C ALA A 207 -7.54 4.17 8.33
N ALA A 208 -8.42 5.16 8.50
CA ALA A 208 -9.64 5.01 9.30
C ALA A 208 -10.51 3.83 8.85
N ALA A 209 -10.69 3.65 7.53
CA ALA A 209 -11.48 2.54 6.99
C ALA A 209 -10.90 1.16 7.32
N GLY A 210 -9.56 1.04 7.41
CA GLY A 210 -8.93 -0.20 7.83
C GLY A 210 -9.05 -0.45 9.34
N VAL A 211 -8.96 0.58 10.16
CA VAL A 211 -9.24 0.49 11.60
C VAL A 211 -10.70 0.06 11.85
N GLU A 212 -11.65 0.60 11.08
CA GLU A 212 -13.04 0.19 11.13
C GLU A 212 -13.22 -1.28 10.70
N ALA A 213 -12.56 -1.71 9.61
CA ALA A 213 -12.58 -3.09 9.15
C ALA A 213 -12.05 -4.07 10.20
N ALA A 214 -10.95 -3.72 10.87
CA ALA A 214 -10.39 -4.53 11.96
C ALA A 214 -11.38 -4.70 13.11
N LYS A 215 -12.01 -3.60 13.55
CA LYS A 215 -13.04 -3.62 14.61
C LYS A 215 -14.27 -4.39 14.20
N ALA A 216 -14.78 -4.21 12.97
CA ALA A 216 -15.89 -4.97 12.42
C ALA A 216 -15.59 -6.48 12.33
N GLY A 217 -14.29 -6.82 12.17
CA GLY A 217 -13.77 -8.19 12.20
C GLY A 217 -13.55 -8.76 13.58
N GLU A 218 -13.89 -8.04 14.67
CA GLU A 218 -13.64 -8.40 16.08
C GLU A 218 -12.14 -8.54 16.41
N MET A 219 -11.28 -7.78 15.74
CA MET A 219 -9.84 -7.73 15.97
C MET A 219 -9.44 -6.45 16.69
N ALA A 220 -8.33 -6.50 17.44
CA ALA A 220 -7.72 -5.28 17.94
C ALA A 220 -7.12 -4.49 16.78
N ALA A 221 -7.26 -3.15 16.81
CA ALA A 221 -6.65 -2.28 15.83
C ALA A 221 -5.59 -1.40 16.49
N ILE A 222 -4.43 -1.32 15.87
CA ILE A 222 -3.33 -0.41 16.23
C ILE A 222 -3.19 0.56 15.07
N GLY A 223 -3.47 1.85 15.33
CA GLY A 223 -3.26 2.91 14.34
C GLY A 223 -1.76 3.22 14.20
N SER A 224 -1.26 3.28 12.98
CA SER A 224 0.03 3.88 12.65
C SER A 224 -0.18 5.36 12.39
N PRO A 225 0.70 6.26 12.86
CA PRO A 225 0.60 7.70 12.60
C PRO A 225 0.93 8.06 11.15
#